data_07413ca2a265dc12b7dd5d051c2a2aaa
#
_entry.id   07413ca2a265dc12b7dd5d051c2a2aaa
#
_cell.length_a   1.000
_cell.length_b   1.000
_cell.length_c   1.000
_cell.angle_alpha   90.00
_cell.angle_beta   90.00
_cell.angle_gamma   90.00
#
_symmetry.space_group_name_H-M   'P 1'
#
loop_
_entity.id
_entity.type
_entity.pdbx_description
1 polymer ?
#
loop_
_entity_poly.entity_id
_entity_poly.type
_entity_poly.pdbx_seq_one_letter_code
_entity_poly.pdbx_strand_id
1 'polypeptide(L)'
;NEIITIIIGSIPPPLQCRRDFGRDRQSLMESTINCFIPYAGVAQAEKTVQGLQATDLVKKIYLLATSPDIDPLPGCELLYVDKLTDSAAMYAIAERSDADYALLYTKHTTLELGMFALERMIHIAKDSGAGMVYADHYQVTEGKQSNAPVIDYQFGSLRDDFDFGSVLLFKASALKETVKRMKTSYDFAGLYDLRLKLSQKYPLVHINEYLYSEIENDTRKSGEKIFDYVDPKNRERQIEMEATCTEHLKE
;
A
#
# COMPACT_ATOMS: atom_id res chain seq x y z
N ASN A 1 67.44 26.51 -21.30
CA ASN A 1 66.51 26.90 -20.19
C ASN A 1 65.10 26.98 -20.76
N GLU A 2 64.42 25.86 -20.75
CA GLU A 2 63.03 25.76 -21.14
C GLU A 2 62.14 25.96 -19.90
N ILE A 3 61.30 26.98 -19.93
CA ILE A 3 60.35 27.31 -18.90
C ILE A 3 59.13 26.44 -19.11
N ILE A 4 58.90 25.51 -18.19
CA ILE A 4 57.67 24.68 -18.15
C ILE A 4 56.56 25.55 -17.62
N THR A 5 55.62 25.97 -18.46
CA THR A 5 54.38 26.64 -18.08
C THR A 5 53.39 25.58 -17.62
N ILE A 6 53.17 25.50 -16.30
CA ILE A 6 52.13 24.66 -15.71
C ILE A 6 50.78 25.34 -15.94
N ILE A 7 49.97 24.74 -16.79
CA ILE A 7 48.56 25.11 -16.98
C ILE A 7 47.78 24.59 -15.74
N ILE A 8 47.49 25.48 -14.80
CA ILE A 8 46.54 25.19 -13.72
C ILE A 8 45.15 25.22 -14.33
N GLY A 9 44.66 24.05 -14.66
CA GLY A 9 43.26 23.88 -15.07
C GLY A 9 42.34 24.33 -13.94
N SER A 10 41.43 25.26 -14.23
CA SER A 10 40.41 25.75 -13.31
C SER A 10 39.53 24.59 -12.89
N ILE A 11 39.58 24.25 -11.59
CA ILE A 11 38.67 23.33 -10.94
C ILE A 11 37.26 23.96 -11.02
N PRO A 12 36.25 23.27 -11.60
CA PRO A 12 34.91 23.80 -11.60
C PRO A 12 34.43 23.91 -10.14
N PRO A 13 33.67 24.95 -9.81
CA PRO A 13 33.14 25.10 -8.44
C PRO A 13 32.28 23.87 -8.09
N PRO A 14 32.28 23.45 -6.81
CA PRO A 14 31.47 22.32 -6.38
C PRO A 14 30.02 22.62 -6.72
N LEU A 15 29.35 21.64 -7.34
CA LEU A 15 27.91 21.65 -7.61
C LEU A 15 27.22 22.00 -6.28
N GLN A 16 26.74 23.23 -6.17
CA GLN A 16 25.89 23.64 -5.07
C GLN A 16 24.60 22.84 -5.18
N CYS A 17 24.55 21.72 -4.50
CA CYS A 17 23.32 21.01 -4.21
C CYS A 17 22.49 21.87 -3.24
N ARG A 18 21.95 22.96 -3.74
CA ARG A 18 20.83 23.65 -3.10
C ARG A 18 19.61 22.77 -3.37
N ARG A 19 19.46 21.73 -2.56
CA ARG A 19 18.15 21.11 -2.40
C ARG A 19 17.25 22.21 -1.84
N ASP A 20 16.27 22.58 -2.63
CA ASP A 20 15.22 23.56 -2.26
C ASP A 20 14.29 22.88 -1.23
N PHE A 21 14.77 22.68 0.00
CA PHE A 21 14.01 22.07 1.10
C PHE A 21 12.64 22.73 1.34
N GLY A 22 12.50 23.99 0.93
CA GLY A 22 11.23 24.71 1.02
C GLY A 22 10.21 24.27 -0.03
N ARG A 23 10.65 24.02 -1.29
CA ARG A 23 9.79 23.56 -2.39
C ARG A 23 9.33 22.13 -2.18
N ASP A 24 10.23 21.26 -1.72
CA ASP A 24 9.91 19.86 -1.44
C ASP A 24 8.87 19.73 -0.33
N ARG A 25 8.97 20.53 0.73
CA ARG A 25 8.00 20.55 1.82
C ARG A 25 6.61 21.04 1.38
N GLN A 26 6.57 22.08 0.57
CA GLN A 26 5.32 22.63 0.02
C GLN A 26 4.67 21.63 -0.95
N SER A 27 5.43 21.01 -1.81
CA SER A 27 4.97 19.96 -2.73
C SER A 27 4.45 18.69 -2.02
N LEU A 28 4.99 18.36 -0.86
CA LEU A 28 4.48 17.26 -0.03
C LEU A 28 3.14 17.60 0.63
N MET A 29 2.99 18.83 1.13
CA MET A 29 1.74 19.31 1.73
C MET A 29 0.59 19.48 0.73
N GLU A 30 0.89 19.54 -0.59
CA GLU A 30 -0.10 19.57 -1.66
C GLU A 30 -0.58 18.17 -2.10
N SER A 31 0.09 17.10 -1.67
CA SER A 31 -0.30 15.74 -2.05
C SER A 31 -1.42 15.22 -1.19
N THR A 32 -2.37 14.54 -1.82
CA THR A 32 -3.55 14.02 -1.16
C THR A 32 -3.66 12.50 -1.29
N ILE A 33 -4.32 11.88 -0.32
CA ILE A 33 -4.51 10.42 -0.21
C ILE A 33 -6.00 10.11 -0.10
N ASN A 34 -6.48 9.15 -0.86
CA ASN A 34 -7.73 8.45 -0.57
C ASN A 34 -7.42 7.15 0.16
N CYS A 35 -8.03 6.95 1.32
CA CYS A 35 -7.81 5.76 2.14
C CYS A 35 -8.95 4.77 1.96
N PHE A 36 -8.61 3.49 1.82
CA PHE A 36 -9.54 2.37 1.66
C PHE A 36 -9.30 1.38 2.80
N ILE A 37 -10.27 1.27 3.70
CA ILE A 37 -10.15 0.54 4.96
C ILE A 37 -11.21 -0.55 5.04
N PRO A 38 -10.85 -1.83 5.27
CA PRO A 38 -11.82 -2.89 5.49
C PRO A 38 -12.71 -2.57 6.69
N TYR A 39 -14.01 -2.76 6.54
CA TYR A 39 -14.99 -2.35 7.52
C TYR A 39 -15.94 -3.48 7.86
N ALA A 40 -15.88 -3.94 9.11
CA ALA A 40 -16.77 -4.93 9.68
C ALA A 40 -17.61 -4.39 10.86
N GLY A 41 -17.47 -3.10 11.18
CA GLY A 41 -18.21 -2.43 12.22
C GLY A 41 -17.41 -1.33 12.94
N VAL A 42 -18.11 -0.49 13.69
CA VAL A 42 -17.56 0.71 14.35
C VAL A 42 -16.37 0.38 15.25
N ALA A 43 -16.52 -0.59 16.13
CA ALA A 43 -15.49 -0.93 17.12
C ALA A 43 -14.13 -1.32 16.51
N GLN A 44 -14.14 -1.86 15.30
CA GLN A 44 -12.93 -2.27 14.59
C GLN A 44 -12.22 -1.08 13.91
N ALA A 45 -12.98 -0.18 13.28
CA ALA A 45 -12.43 0.84 12.39
C ALA A 45 -12.28 2.24 13.01
N GLU A 46 -12.99 2.52 14.12
CA GLU A 46 -13.09 3.87 14.68
C GLU A 46 -11.72 4.51 14.96
N LYS A 47 -10.83 3.81 15.66
CA LYS A 47 -9.48 4.35 15.96
C LYS A 47 -8.66 4.59 14.71
N THR A 48 -8.73 3.68 13.74
CA THR A 48 -8.04 3.83 12.45
C THR A 48 -8.55 5.06 11.71
N VAL A 49 -9.86 5.25 11.65
CA VAL A 49 -10.48 6.41 11.00
C VAL A 49 -10.11 7.71 11.71
N GLN A 50 -10.16 7.75 13.05
CA GLN A 50 -9.73 8.92 13.82
C GLN A 50 -8.27 9.30 13.54
N GLY A 51 -7.37 8.30 13.50
CA GLY A 51 -5.97 8.53 13.15
C GLY A 51 -5.76 9.07 11.74
N LEU A 52 -6.53 8.58 10.77
CA LEU A 52 -6.49 9.06 9.39
C LEU A 52 -7.10 10.47 9.23
N GLN A 53 -8.16 10.79 9.97
CA GLN A 53 -8.78 12.12 9.96
C GLN A 53 -7.92 13.19 10.65
N ALA A 54 -6.95 12.80 11.46
CA ALA A 54 -6.07 13.73 12.17
C ALA A 54 -4.98 14.36 11.27
N THR A 55 -4.86 13.95 10.01
CA THR A 55 -3.88 14.49 9.06
C THR A 55 -4.56 15.19 7.88
N ASP A 56 -3.98 16.32 7.46
CA ASP A 56 -4.44 17.09 6.29
C ASP A 56 -4.15 16.40 4.95
N LEU A 57 -3.36 15.33 4.94
CA LEU A 57 -3.04 14.58 3.73
C LEU A 57 -4.19 13.70 3.24
N VAL A 58 -5.10 13.31 4.14
CA VAL A 58 -6.22 12.43 3.80
C VAL A 58 -7.40 13.24 3.26
N LYS A 59 -7.69 13.05 1.97
CA LYS A 59 -8.79 13.71 1.27
C LYS A 59 -10.13 13.05 1.56
N LYS A 60 -10.17 11.71 1.50
CA LYS A 60 -11.37 10.90 1.74
C LYS A 60 -11.01 9.55 2.33
N ILE A 61 -11.92 9.01 3.12
CA ILE A 61 -11.84 7.66 3.67
C ILE A 61 -13.02 6.85 3.16
N TYR A 62 -12.73 5.76 2.48
CA TYR A 62 -13.69 4.78 2.01
C TYR A 62 -13.64 3.54 2.90
N LEU A 63 -14.79 3.17 3.43
CA LEU A 63 -14.96 1.96 4.22
C LEU A 63 -15.40 0.83 3.29
N LEU A 64 -14.54 -0.17 3.11
CA LEU A 64 -14.80 -1.34 2.28
C LEU A 64 -15.70 -2.30 3.06
N ALA A 65 -16.97 -2.33 2.73
CA ALA A 65 -17.98 -3.13 3.41
C ALA A 65 -18.42 -4.30 2.54
N THR A 66 -18.52 -5.50 3.13
CA THR A 66 -19.04 -6.70 2.49
C THR A 66 -20.51 -6.96 2.79
N SER A 67 -21.13 -6.15 3.65
CA SER A 67 -22.54 -6.21 3.98
C SER A 67 -23.23 -4.85 3.75
N PRO A 68 -24.44 -4.81 3.16
CA PRO A 68 -25.18 -3.58 2.95
C PRO A 68 -25.78 -2.98 4.24
N ASP A 69 -25.90 -3.77 5.30
CA ASP A 69 -26.60 -3.41 6.55
C ASP A 69 -25.65 -2.78 7.58
N ILE A 70 -24.67 -2.00 7.14
CA ILE A 70 -23.68 -1.35 8.02
C ILE A 70 -23.74 0.16 7.83
N ASP A 71 -23.88 0.90 8.94
CA ASP A 71 -23.84 2.35 8.94
C ASP A 71 -22.39 2.87 8.80
N PRO A 72 -22.14 3.91 7.99
CA PRO A 72 -20.82 4.49 7.86
C PRO A 72 -20.38 5.23 9.12
N LEU A 73 -19.07 5.29 9.34
CA LEU A 73 -18.51 6.19 10.34
C LEU A 73 -18.59 7.66 9.86
N PRO A 74 -18.71 8.63 10.78
CA PRO A 74 -18.73 10.04 10.42
C PRO A 74 -17.52 10.47 9.58
N GLY A 75 -17.76 11.19 8.49
CA GLY A 75 -16.72 11.65 7.58
C GLY A 75 -16.14 10.57 6.65
N CYS A 76 -16.78 9.39 6.59
CA CYS A 76 -16.39 8.29 5.70
C CYS A 76 -17.49 8.00 4.68
N GLU A 77 -17.10 7.44 3.54
CA GLU A 77 -18.01 6.93 2.51
C GLU A 77 -17.97 5.38 2.52
N LEU A 78 -19.13 4.73 2.35
CA LEU A 78 -19.16 3.28 2.16
C LEU A 78 -18.87 2.92 0.70
N LEU A 79 -18.02 1.91 0.52
CA LEU A 79 -17.77 1.28 -0.76
C LEU A 79 -18.04 -0.24 -0.62
N TYR A 80 -19.12 -0.70 -1.23
CA TYR A 80 -19.49 -2.11 -1.15
C TYR A 80 -18.64 -2.94 -2.09
N VAL A 81 -18.11 -4.03 -1.56
CA VAL A 81 -17.29 -5.01 -2.27
C VAL A 81 -17.70 -6.42 -1.82
N ASP A 82 -17.68 -7.39 -2.71
CA ASP A 82 -18.00 -8.77 -2.36
C ASP A 82 -16.84 -9.39 -1.55
N LYS A 83 -15.61 -9.16 -1.99
CA LYS A 83 -14.38 -9.59 -1.32
C LYS A 83 -13.34 -8.48 -1.40
N LEU A 84 -12.49 -8.37 -0.39
CA LEU A 84 -11.48 -7.29 -0.32
C LEU A 84 -10.37 -7.39 -1.37
N THR A 85 -10.15 -8.58 -1.91
CA THR A 85 -9.02 -8.88 -2.82
C THR A 85 -9.45 -9.32 -4.20
N ASP A 86 -10.74 -9.27 -4.51
CA ASP A 86 -11.25 -9.59 -5.83
C ASP A 86 -10.93 -8.50 -6.87
N SER A 87 -11.08 -8.81 -8.13
CA SER A 87 -10.85 -7.86 -9.22
C SER A 87 -11.84 -6.70 -9.19
N ALA A 88 -13.09 -6.93 -8.80
CA ALA A 88 -14.12 -5.91 -8.73
C ALA A 88 -13.78 -4.85 -7.67
N ALA A 89 -13.26 -5.27 -6.49
CA ALA A 89 -12.78 -4.35 -5.47
C ALA A 89 -11.61 -3.50 -5.99
N MET A 90 -10.66 -4.08 -6.70
CA MET A 90 -9.53 -3.33 -7.28
C MET A 90 -10.01 -2.27 -8.29
N TYR A 91 -10.99 -2.60 -9.13
CA TYR A 91 -11.62 -1.63 -10.04
C TYR A 91 -12.34 -0.51 -9.27
N ALA A 92 -13.13 -0.86 -8.26
CA ALA A 92 -13.88 0.11 -7.46
C ALA A 92 -12.94 1.06 -6.70
N ILE A 93 -11.86 0.55 -6.12
CA ILE A 93 -10.81 1.34 -5.46
C ILE A 93 -10.15 2.29 -6.46
N ALA A 94 -9.76 1.81 -7.64
CA ALA A 94 -9.14 2.64 -8.66
C ALA A 94 -10.07 3.73 -9.17
N GLU A 95 -11.35 3.45 -9.37
CA GLU A 95 -12.37 4.42 -9.79
C GLU A 95 -12.53 5.55 -8.77
N ARG A 96 -12.53 5.20 -7.46
CA ARG A 96 -12.68 6.16 -6.36
C ARG A 96 -11.39 6.90 -5.99
N SER A 97 -10.25 6.52 -6.55
CA SER A 97 -8.94 7.13 -6.28
C SER A 97 -8.78 8.45 -7.03
N ASP A 98 -9.47 9.51 -6.59
CA ASP A 98 -9.43 10.86 -7.15
C ASP A 98 -8.37 11.79 -6.51
N ALA A 99 -7.53 11.23 -5.63
CA ALA A 99 -6.37 11.86 -5.02
C ALA A 99 -5.06 11.48 -5.74
N ASP A 100 -3.91 12.01 -5.30
CA ASP A 100 -2.59 11.67 -5.86
C ASP A 100 -2.19 10.23 -5.53
N TYR A 101 -2.59 9.77 -4.34
CA TYR A 101 -2.31 8.44 -3.82
C TYR A 101 -3.57 7.75 -3.33
N ALA A 102 -3.54 6.42 -3.35
CA ALA A 102 -4.54 5.53 -2.77
C ALA A 102 -3.85 4.65 -1.73
N LEU A 103 -4.24 4.75 -0.46
CA LEU A 103 -3.81 3.89 0.61
C LEU A 103 -4.82 2.77 0.78
N LEU A 104 -4.38 1.53 0.59
CA LEU A 104 -5.16 0.34 0.86
C LEU A 104 -4.65 -0.32 2.15
N TYR A 105 -5.53 -0.44 3.14
CA TYR A 105 -5.31 -1.28 4.31
C TYR A 105 -5.92 -2.65 4.06
N THR A 106 -5.17 -3.73 4.26
CA THR A 106 -5.59 -5.07 3.82
C THR A 106 -6.14 -5.96 4.94
N LYS A 107 -6.17 -5.46 6.18
CA LYS A 107 -6.59 -6.24 7.37
C LYS A 107 -7.75 -5.59 8.13
N HIS A 108 -8.49 -6.41 8.87
CA HIS A 108 -9.57 -5.96 9.77
C HIS A 108 -9.06 -5.60 11.19
N THR A 109 -7.76 -5.45 11.37
CA THR A 109 -7.15 -5.02 12.64
C THR A 109 -7.17 -3.49 12.75
N THR A 110 -6.88 -2.95 13.93
CA THR A 110 -6.70 -1.50 14.08
C THR A 110 -5.35 -1.07 13.54
N LEU A 111 -5.36 -0.07 12.67
CA LEU A 111 -4.15 0.59 12.16
C LEU A 111 -3.85 1.83 13.01
N GLU A 112 -2.64 1.89 13.56
CA GLU A 112 -2.08 3.10 14.15
C GLU A 112 -0.87 3.55 13.34
N LEU A 113 -0.96 4.74 12.76
CA LEU A 113 0.14 5.33 11.99
C LEU A 113 1.20 5.94 12.94
N GLY A 114 2.47 5.71 12.62
CA GLY A 114 3.58 6.41 13.24
C GLY A 114 3.60 7.90 12.87
N MET A 115 4.36 8.69 13.63
CA MET A 115 4.53 10.10 13.35
C MET A 115 5.16 10.30 11.97
N PHE A 116 4.53 11.13 11.14
CA PHE A 116 4.95 11.41 9.75
C PHE A 116 5.02 10.18 8.84
N ALA A 117 4.30 9.10 9.15
CA ALA A 117 4.34 7.88 8.35
C ALA A 117 3.85 8.11 6.91
N LEU A 118 2.74 8.81 6.73
CA LEU A 118 2.17 9.09 5.40
C LEU A 118 3.08 10.04 4.61
N GLU A 119 3.59 11.08 5.23
CA GLU A 119 4.56 12.00 4.62
C GLU A 119 5.80 11.24 4.14
N ARG A 120 6.31 10.33 4.96
CA ARG A 120 7.47 9.51 4.63
C ARG A 120 7.19 8.60 3.42
N MET A 121 6.03 7.93 3.41
CA MET A 121 5.62 7.08 2.29
C MET A 121 5.46 7.87 0.99
N ILE A 122 4.82 9.05 1.03
CA ILE A 122 4.66 9.93 -0.14
C ILE A 122 6.03 10.40 -0.65
N HIS A 123 6.92 10.78 0.26
CA HIS A 123 8.25 11.26 -0.10
C HIS A 123 9.03 10.18 -0.88
N ILE A 124 9.07 8.96 -0.34
CA ILE A 124 9.73 7.84 -1.01
C ILE A 124 9.04 7.50 -2.33
N ALA A 125 7.72 7.52 -2.39
CA ALA A 125 6.97 7.26 -3.63
C ALA A 125 7.30 8.28 -4.73
N LYS A 126 7.44 9.57 -4.38
CA LYS A 126 7.85 10.64 -5.32
C LYS A 126 9.28 10.47 -5.78
N ASP A 127 10.21 10.29 -4.86
CA ASP A 127 11.65 10.24 -5.15
C ASP A 127 12.02 9.02 -5.99
N SER A 128 11.38 7.87 -5.73
CA SER A 128 11.64 6.62 -6.45
C SER A 128 10.82 6.44 -7.73
N GLY A 129 9.77 7.25 -7.92
CA GLY A 129 8.81 7.04 -8.99
C GLY A 129 7.97 5.77 -8.82
N ALA A 130 7.86 5.26 -7.59
CA ALA A 130 7.17 4.01 -7.29
C ALA A 130 5.71 4.02 -7.70
N GLY A 131 5.21 2.89 -8.19
CA GLY A 131 3.79 2.63 -8.36
C GLY A 131 3.12 2.22 -7.05
N MET A 132 3.89 1.58 -6.17
CA MET A 132 3.46 1.20 -4.82
C MET A 132 4.64 1.29 -3.85
N VAL A 133 4.37 1.79 -2.64
CA VAL A 133 5.30 1.71 -1.50
C VAL A 133 4.66 0.98 -0.35
N TYR A 134 5.48 0.28 0.43
CA TYR A 134 5.11 -0.46 1.62
C TYR A 134 6.24 -0.40 2.66
N ALA A 135 5.98 -0.74 3.90
CA ALA A 135 6.93 -0.53 4.99
C ALA A 135 6.89 -1.63 6.04
N ASP A 136 7.95 -1.70 6.85
CA ASP A 136 7.96 -2.46 8.08
C ASP A 136 6.90 -1.95 9.05
N HIS A 137 6.46 -2.81 9.95
CA HIS A 137 5.44 -2.45 10.93
C HIS A 137 5.66 -3.16 12.27
N TYR A 138 4.95 -2.68 13.26
CA TYR A 138 4.82 -3.36 14.53
C TYR A 138 3.53 -4.16 14.56
N GLN A 139 3.58 -5.35 15.11
CA GLN A 139 2.40 -6.14 15.44
C GLN A 139 2.15 -6.07 16.94
N VAL A 140 0.93 -5.72 17.34
CA VAL A 140 0.52 -5.65 18.74
C VAL A 140 -0.55 -6.72 18.98
N THR A 141 -0.19 -7.76 19.73
CA THR A 141 -1.09 -8.86 20.09
C THR A 141 -1.14 -8.96 21.61
N GLU A 142 -2.33 -8.94 22.18
CA GLU A 142 -2.54 -8.96 23.65
C GLU A 142 -1.74 -7.86 24.39
N GLY A 143 -1.63 -6.67 23.76
CA GLY A 143 -0.89 -5.54 24.32
C GLY A 143 0.64 -5.66 24.26
N LYS A 144 1.17 -6.73 23.67
CA LYS A 144 2.62 -6.90 23.43
C LYS A 144 2.97 -6.51 22.01
N GLN A 145 3.92 -5.59 21.88
CA GLN A 145 4.45 -5.17 20.60
C GLN A 145 5.61 -6.06 20.17
N SER A 146 5.62 -6.45 18.91
CA SER A 146 6.72 -7.16 18.24
C SER A 146 7.03 -6.51 16.90
N ASN A 147 8.28 -6.63 16.47
CA ASN A 147 8.71 -6.17 15.15
C ASN A 147 8.22 -7.16 14.09
N ALA A 148 7.63 -6.64 13.03
CA ALA A 148 7.21 -7.38 11.85
C ALA A 148 7.87 -6.76 10.60
N PRO A 149 9.17 -7.01 10.38
CA PRO A 149 9.86 -6.54 9.19
C PRO A 149 9.37 -7.29 7.96
N VAL A 150 9.28 -6.60 6.84
CA VAL A 150 9.03 -7.19 5.53
C VAL A 150 10.32 -7.16 4.69
N ILE A 151 10.30 -7.74 3.51
CA ILE A 151 11.48 -7.82 2.65
C ILE A 151 11.33 -7.00 1.39
N ASP A 152 12.46 -6.63 0.78
CA ASP A 152 12.49 -5.94 -0.50
C ASP A 152 11.86 -6.79 -1.60
N TYR A 153 10.96 -6.18 -2.38
CA TYR A 153 10.42 -6.81 -3.56
C TYR A 153 11.50 -6.94 -4.64
N GLN A 154 11.72 -8.15 -5.08
CA GLN A 154 12.59 -8.42 -6.21
C GLN A 154 11.78 -8.51 -7.49
N PHE A 155 12.17 -7.75 -8.51
CA PHE A 155 11.52 -7.79 -9.81
C PHE A 155 11.48 -9.24 -10.36
N GLY A 156 10.29 -9.68 -10.78
CA GLY A 156 10.06 -11.05 -11.23
C GLY A 156 9.68 -12.02 -10.11
N SER A 157 9.51 -11.58 -8.85
CA SER A 157 8.96 -12.42 -7.81
C SER A 157 7.48 -12.74 -8.07
N LEU A 158 7.19 -14.02 -8.27
CA LEU A 158 5.84 -14.54 -8.59
C LEU A 158 5.11 -15.13 -7.37
N ARG A 159 5.69 -15.02 -6.18
CA ARG A 159 5.05 -15.57 -4.97
C ARG A 159 3.73 -14.86 -4.70
N ASP A 160 2.65 -15.61 -4.61
CA ASP A 160 1.31 -15.13 -4.26
C ASP A 160 1.20 -14.75 -2.78
N ASP A 161 2.01 -15.36 -1.92
CA ASP A 161 2.13 -15.13 -0.49
C ASP A 161 3.23 -14.11 -0.11
N PHE A 162 3.71 -13.30 -1.07
CA PHE A 162 4.70 -12.26 -0.77
C PHE A 162 4.12 -11.23 0.21
N ASP A 163 4.78 -11.08 1.36
CA ASP A 163 4.34 -10.17 2.43
C ASP A 163 4.82 -8.73 2.15
N PHE A 164 3.86 -7.86 1.85
CA PHE A 164 4.06 -6.40 1.72
C PHE A 164 3.65 -5.65 3.00
N GLY A 165 3.34 -6.35 4.10
CA GLY A 165 2.63 -5.76 5.22
C GLY A 165 1.16 -5.49 4.87
N SER A 166 0.49 -4.71 5.71
CA SER A 166 -0.95 -4.45 5.55
C SER A 166 -1.27 -3.07 5.00
N VAL A 167 -0.32 -2.15 4.94
CA VAL A 167 -0.48 -0.81 4.37
C VAL A 167 0.22 -0.73 3.02
N LEU A 168 -0.57 -0.57 1.96
CA LEU A 168 -0.08 -0.42 0.59
C LEU A 168 -0.44 0.98 0.09
N LEU A 169 0.54 1.82 -0.20
CA LEU A 169 0.32 3.15 -0.78
C LEU A 169 0.61 3.11 -2.27
N PHE A 170 -0.43 3.20 -3.07
CA PHE A 170 -0.35 3.24 -4.53
C PHE A 170 -0.31 4.66 -5.04
N LYS A 171 0.46 4.92 -6.09
CA LYS A 171 0.29 6.10 -6.92
C LYS A 171 -1.03 5.96 -7.69
N ALA A 172 -1.99 6.86 -7.49
CA ALA A 172 -3.34 6.71 -8.04
C ALA A 172 -3.37 6.59 -9.56
N SER A 173 -2.50 7.33 -10.28
CA SER A 173 -2.39 7.22 -11.74
C SER A 173 -1.88 5.85 -12.18
N ALA A 174 -0.90 5.28 -11.48
CA ALA A 174 -0.37 3.95 -11.76
C ALA A 174 -1.41 2.85 -11.47
N LEU A 175 -2.14 2.98 -10.36
CA LEU A 175 -3.24 2.09 -10.01
C LEU A 175 -4.32 2.08 -11.11
N LYS A 176 -4.82 3.26 -11.50
CA LYS A 176 -5.84 3.40 -12.56
C LYS A 176 -5.38 2.86 -13.91
N GLU A 177 -4.13 3.05 -14.25
CA GLU A 177 -3.57 2.50 -15.49
C GLU A 177 -3.46 0.99 -15.43
N THR A 178 -3.06 0.45 -14.28
CA THR A 178 -2.84 -0.98 -14.11
C THR A 178 -4.15 -1.76 -14.14
N VAL A 179 -5.20 -1.29 -13.46
CA VAL A 179 -6.50 -1.99 -13.48
C VAL A 179 -7.10 -2.10 -14.88
N LYS A 180 -6.83 -1.16 -15.78
CA LYS A 180 -7.27 -1.25 -17.19
C LYS A 180 -6.60 -2.40 -17.96
N ARG A 181 -5.50 -2.91 -17.44
CA ARG A 181 -4.77 -4.05 -18.02
C ARG A 181 -5.22 -5.39 -17.45
N MET A 182 -5.97 -5.39 -16.35
CA MET A 182 -6.56 -6.59 -15.76
C MET A 182 -7.72 -7.04 -16.65
N LYS A 183 -7.53 -8.11 -17.42
CA LYS A 183 -8.52 -8.60 -18.41
C LYS A 183 -9.43 -9.67 -17.84
N THR A 184 -8.89 -10.46 -16.91
CA THR A 184 -9.59 -11.56 -16.27
C THR A 184 -10.14 -11.09 -14.93
N SER A 185 -11.37 -11.48 -14.62
CA SER A 185 -11.97 -11.23 -13.31
C SER A 185 -11.70 -12.40 -12.39
N TYR A 186 -11.11 -12.12 -11.24
CA TYR A 186 -10.78 -13.11 -10.21
C TYR A 186 -11.51 -12.80 -8.91
N ASP A 187 -11.99 -13.81 -8.24
CA ASP A 187 -12.67 -13.70 -6.96
C ASP A 187 -11.70 -13.59 -5.78
N PHE A 188 -10.49 -14.13 -5.91
CA PHE A 188 -9.46 -14.15 -4.86
C PHE A 188 -8.14 -13.53 -5.29
N ALA A 189 -7.81 -13.58 -6.57
CA ALA A 189 -6.50 -13.19 -7.09
C ALA A 189 -6.45 -11.75 -7.64
N GLY A 190 -7.47 -10.91 -7.44
CA GLY A 190 -7.52 -9.55 -8.01
C GLY A 190 -6.38 -8.65 -7.53
N LEU A 191 -6.09 -8.64 -6.22
CA LEU A 191 -4.94 -7.87 -5.68
C LEU A 191 -3.60 -8.46 -6.16
N TYR A 192 -3.50 -9.77 -6.31
CA TYR A 192 -2.32 -10.44 -6.83
C TYR A 192 -2.08 -10.08 -8.30
N ASP A 193 -3.11 -10.13 -9.14
CA ASP A 193 -3.05 -9.70 -10.55
C ASP A 193 -2.66 -8.23 -10.69
N LEU A 194 -3.29 -7.36 -9.89
CA LEU A 194 -2.93 -5.95 -9.81
C LEU A 194 -1.43 -5.77 -9.51
N ARG A 195 -0.92 -6.47 -8.50
CA ARG A 195 0.47 -6.37 -8.08
C ARG A 195 1.43 -6.83 -9.18
N LEU A 196 1.15 -7.97 -9.82
CA LEU A 196 1.97 -8.48 -10.92
C LEU A 196 2.01 -7.51 -12.10
N LYS A 197 0.86 -7.00 -12.53
CA LYS A 197 0.77 -6.06 -13.65
C LYS A 197 1.38 -4.70 -13.32
N LEU A 198 1.26 -4.24 -12.06
CA LEU A 198 1.88 -2.99 -11.60
C LEU A 198 3.41 -3.10 -11.66
N SER A 199 3.97 -4.21 -11.17
CA SER A 199 5.41 -4.44 -11.10
C SER A 199 6.10 -4.49 -12.46
N GLN A 200 5.39 -4.81 -13.54
CA GLN A 200 5.93 -4.78 -14.91
C GLN A 200 6.31 -3.37 -15.36
N LYS A 201 5.66 -2.35 -14.83
CA LYS A 201 5.80 -0.97 -15.31
C LYS A 201 6.33 0.01 -14.27
N TYR A 202 6.08 -0.26 -13.00
CA TYR A 202 6.42 0.63 -11.89
C TYR A 202 7.20 -0.11 -10.82
N PRO A 203 8.17 0.56 -10.17
CA PRO A 203 8.83 0.00 -9.00
C PRO A 203 7.84 -0.24 -7.85
N LEU A 204 8.03 -1.35 -7.14
CA LEU A 204 7.42 -1.61 -5.84
C LEU A 204 8.52 -1.40 -4.80
N VAL A 205 8.39 -0.40 -3.94
CA VAL A 205 9.47 0.06 -3.07
C VAL A 205 9.17 -0.22 -1.61
N HIS A 206 10.05 -0.95 -0.96
CA HIS A 206 10.07 -1.19 0.47
C HIS A 206 10.72 -0.01 1.20
N ILE A 207 10.11 0.41 2.30
CA ILE A 207 10.66 1.37 3.24
C ILE A 207 11.07 0.57 4.48
N ASN A 208 12.36 0.38 4.67
CA ASN A 208 12.94 -0.34 5.82
C ASN A 208 12.87 0.55 7.09
N GLU A 209 11.66 0.93 7.44
CA GLU A 209 11.32 1.72 8.62
C GLU A 209 9.97 1.26 9.16
N TYR A 210 9.83 1.17 10.49
CA TYR A 210 8.58 0.80 11.15
C TYR A 210 7.64 2.00 11.17
N LEU A 211 6.76 2.10 10.18
CA LEU A 211 5.93 3.28 9.98
C LEU A 211 4.54 3.18 10.61
N TYR A 212 4.08 2.00 10.99
CA TYR A 212 2.76 1.81 11.57
C TYR A 212 2.71 0.60 12.50
N SER A 213 1.64 0.50 13.26
CA SER A 213 1.32 -0.65 14.11
C SER A 213 0.00 -1.29 13.68
N GLU A 214 -0.02 -2.60 13.61
CA GLU A 214 -1.23 -3.41 13.52
C GLU A 214 -1.61 -3.88 14.91
N ILE A 215 -2.80 -3.51 15.38
CA ILE A 215 -3.29 -3.94 16.68
C ILE A 215 -4.38 -4.98 16.49
N GLU A 216 -4.11 -6.19 16.91
CA GLU A 216 -5.11 -7.25 16.90
C GLU A 216 -6.19 -6.98 17.97
N ASN A 217 -7.41 -6.79 17.49
CA ASN A 217 -8.60 -6.64 18.34
C ASN A 217 -9.28 -8.00 18.58
N ASP A 218 -8.58 -9.11 18.37
CA ASP A 218 -9.19 -10.43 18.30
C ASP A 218 -9.56 -10.97 19.69
N THR A 219 -10.85 -11.03 19.95
CA THR A 219 -11.46 -11.75 21.07
C THR A 219 -11.75 -13.22 20.74
N ARG A 220 -11.36 -13.72 19.54
CA ARG A 220 -11.58 -15.10 19.15
C ARG A 220 -10.60 -16.04 19.84
N LYS A 221 -11.14 -17.11 20.45
CA LYS A 221 -10.33 -18.16 21.09
C LYS A 221 -9.34 -18.75 20.09
N SER A 222 -8.09 -18.87 20.47
CA SER A 222 -6.89 -19.22 19.68
C SER A 222 -6.92 -20.59 18.96
N GLY A 223 -8.05 -21.24 18.81
CA GLY A 223 -8.16 -22.56 18.19
C GLY A 223 -8.57 -22.62 16.71
N GLU A 224 -9.11 -21.53 16.18
CA GLU A 224 -9.68 -21.55 14.82
C GLU A 224 -8.65 -21.26 13.70
N LYS A 225 -7.48 -20.72 14.02
CA LYS A 225 -6.44 -20.38 13.02
C LYS A 225 -5.67 -21.59 12.45
N ILE A 226 -5.78 -22.77 13.06
CA ILE A 226 -4.86 -23.91 12.73
C ILE A 226 -5.31 -24.71 11.49
N PHE A 227 -6.55 -24.59 11.03
CA PHE A 227 -7.11 -25.43 9.95
C PHE A 227 -7.49 -24.70 8.66
N ASP A 228 -7.16 -23.43 8.52
CA ASP A 228 -7.53 -22.62 7.33
C ASP A 228 -6.92 -23.16 6.03
N TYR A 229 -5.80 -23.87 6.08
CA TYR A 229 -5.16 -24.42 4.88
C TYR A 229 -5.82 -25.71 4.34
N VAL A 230 -6.77 -26.29 5.08
CA VAL A 230 -7.50 -27.51 4.68
C VAL A 230 -8.90 -27.19 4.13
N ASP A 231 -9.33 -25.93 4.13
CA ASP A 231 -10.63 -25.50 3.63
C ASP A 231 -10.70 -25.74 2.10
N PRO A 232 -11.74 -26.40 1.57
CA PRO A 232 -11.97 -26.53 0.12
C PRO A 232 -11.97 -25.20 -0.65
N LYS A 233 -12.33 -24.10 0.01
CA LYS A 233 -12.23 -22.73 -0.55
C LYS A 233 -10.80 -22.32 -0.89
N ASN A 234 -9.79 -22.87 -0.21
CA ASN A 234 -8.39 -22.62 -0.52
C ASN A 234 -7.98 -23.20 -1.88
N ARG A 235 -8.66 -24.25 -2.36
CA ARG A 235 -8.37 -24.82 -3.68
C ARG A 235 -8.77 -23.87 -4.82
N GLU A 236 -9.92 -23.22 -4.72
CA GLU A 236 -10.38 -22.24 -5.72
C GLU A 236 -9.42 -21.05 -5.76
N ARG A 237 -9.02 -20.54 -4.59
CA ARG A 237 -8.02 -19.49 -4.46
C ARG A 237 -6.69 -19.89 -5.12
N GLN A 238 -6.20 -21.10 -4.85
CA GLN A 238 -4.94 -21.60 -5.42
C GLN A 238 -5.02 -21.67 -6.94
N ILE A 239 -6.14 -22.18 -7.49
CA ILE A 239 -6.36 -22.25 -8.94
C ILE A 239 -6.31 -20.87 -9.59
N GLU A 240 -6.93 -19.86 -8.97
CA GLU A 240 -6.88 -18.49 -9.48
C GLU A 240 -5.47 -17.89 -9.40
N MET A 241 -4.72 -18.13 -8.31
CA MET A 241 -3.33 -17.66 -8.18
C MET A 241 -2.43 -18.30 -9.26
N GLU A 242 -2.57 -19.60 -9.53
CA GLU A 242 -1.85 -20.31 -10.59
C GLU A 242 -2.22 -19.78 -11.99
N ALA A 243 -3.51 -19.53 -12.22
CA ALA A 243 -4.00 -18.97 -13.48
C ALA A 243 -3.46 -17.56 -13.72
N THR A 244 -3.51 -16.70 -12.70
CA THR A 244 -2.99 -15.34 -12.74
C THR A 244 -1.48 -15.31 -13.02
N CYS A 245 -0.72 -16.15 -12.33
CA CYS A 245 0.71 -16.30 -12.57
C CYS A 245 1.01 -16.77 -13.99
N THR A 246 0.24 -17.75 -14.49
CA THR A 246 0.39 -18.28 -15.85
C THR A 246 0.05 -17.23 -16.92
N GLU A 247 -0.97 -16.42 -16.69
CA GLU A 247 -1.32 -15.30 -17.58
C GLU A 247 -0.20 -14.26 -17.61
N HIS A 248 0.31 -13.88 -16.45
CA HIS A 248 1.42 -12.92 -16.32
C HIS A 248 2.69 -13.39 -17.05
N LEU A 249 3.01 -14.69 -17.01
CA LEU A 249 4.20 -15.22 -17.69
C LEU A 249 4.05 -15.27 -19.24
N LYS A 250 2.84 -15.09 -19.77
CA LYS A 250 2.57 -15.05 -21.22
C LYS A 250 2.53 -13.63 -21.79
N GLU A 251 2.43 -12.62 -20.93
CA GLU A 251 2.45 -11.20 -21.30
C GLU A 251 3.88 -10.65 -21.46
#